data_e7145684462040bdc782ac7c27acd0ef
#
_entry.id   e7145684462040bdc782ac7c27acd0ef
#
_cell.length_a   1.000
_cell.length_b   1.000
_cell.length_c   1.000
_cell.angle_alpha   90.00
_cell.angle_beta   90.00
_cell.angle_gamma   90.00
#
_symmetry.space_group_name_H-M   'P 1'
#
loop_
_entity.id
_entity.type
_entity.pdbx_description
1 polymer ?
#
loop_
_entity_poly.entity_id
_entity_poly.type
_entity_poly.pdbx_seq_one_letter_code
_entity_poly.pdbx_strand_id
1 'polypeptide(L)'
;QITTNNIRQNLATQVANWLGNENTYNLYLNHIPQGKDTIAYFLETGHEGYCMHFASAGALILQSLGVPARYASGYVVEPSAFHKEKKGYQADVPDYNAHAWVEIYLENIGWVPVEMTPGYTNDSAKLPTTPELRDTWKQRHEEHKDAAEQNPQTQMQTKNESPSETQMETQQQTESQM
;
A
#
# COMPACT_ATOMS: atom_id res chain seq x y z
N GLN A 1 -9.25 16.41 -31.36
CA GLN A 1 -10.27 15.40 -31.07
C GLN A 1 -10.07 14.88 -29.66
N ILE A 2 -11.13 14.88 -28.85
CA ILE A 2 -11.11 14.25 -27.50
C ILE A 2 -11.25 12.74 -27.74
N THR A 3 -10.26 11.98 -27.25
CA THR A 3 -10.26 10.51 -27.34
C THR A 3 -10.81 9.90 -26.06
N THR A 4 -11.22 8.63 -26.09
CA THR A 4 -11.62 7.85 -24.90
C THR A 4 -10.54 7.88 -23.82
N ASN A 5 -9.26 7.79 -24.21
CA ASN A 5 -8.14 7.84 -23.29
C ASN A 5 -8.02 9.20 -22.58
N ASN A 6 -8.23 10.32 -23.34
CA ASN A 6 -8.24 11.66 -22.74
C ASN A 6 -9.37 11.83 -21.72
N ILE A 7 -10.55 11.28 -22.02
CA ILE A 7 -11.69 11.31 -21.09
C ILE A 7 -11.35 10.53 -19.80
N ARG A 8 -10.83 9.32 -19.93
CA ARG A 8 -10.43 8.47 -18.77
C ARG A 8 -9.37 9.15 -17.91
N GLN A 9 -8.33 9.70 -18.52
CA GLN A 9 -7.27 10.43 -17.79
C GLN A 9 -7.81 11.68 -17.09
N ASN A 10 -8.68 12.43 -17.77
CA ASN A 10 -9.31 13.63 -17.19
C ASN A 10 -10.19 13.27 -16.00
N LEU A 11 -11.03 12.24 -16.10
CA LEU A 11 -11.86 11.74 -15.00
C LEU A 11 -10.98 11.29 -13.82
N ALA A 12 -9.90 10.56 -14.10
CA ALA A 12 -8.98 10.12 -13.05
C ALA A 12 -8.34 11.30 -12.31
N THR A 13 -7.91 12.34 -13.03
CA THR A 13 -7.37 13.57 -12.45
C THR A 13 -8.42 14.29 -11.60
N GLN A 14 -9.67 14.40 -12.08
CA GLN A 14 -10.75 15.04 -11.33
C GLN A 14 -11.08 14.28 -10.03
N VAL A 15 -11.13 12.94 -10.08
CA VAL A 15 -11.35 12.09 -8.91
C VAL A 15 -10.22 12.25 -7.91
N ALA A 16 -8.96 12.25 -8.35
CA ALA A 16 -7.80 12.45 -7.46
C ALA A 16 -7.84 13.83 -6.79
N ASN A 17 -8.14 14.88 -7.53
CA ASN A 17 -8.26 16.24 -6.99
C ASN A 17 -9.42 16.34 -5.99
N TRP A 18 -10.57 15.75 -6.32
CA TRP A 18 -11.72 15.74 -5.42
C TRP A 18 -11.40 15.00 -4.12
N LEU A 19 -10.85 13.80 -4.21
CA LEU A 19 -10.43 13.02 -3.02
C LEU A 19 -9.45 13.81 -2.14
N GLY A 20 -8.47 14.47 -2.74
CA GLY A 20 -7.48 15.27 -2.02
C GLY A 20 -8.02 16.56 -1.41
N ASN A 21 -9.10 17.11 -1.96
CA ASN A 21 -9.76 18.31 -1.41
C ASN A 21 -10.72 17.98 -0.27
N GLU A 22 -11.43 16.86 -0.37
CA GLU A 22 -12.45 16.47 0.62
C GLU A 22 -11.88 15.67 1.79
N ASN A 23 -10.66 15.08 1.63
CA ASN A 23 -10.11 14.18 2.63
C ASN A 23 -8.65 14.54 2.98
N THR A 24 -8.28 14.27 4.22
CA THR A 24 -6.93 14.51 4.75
C THR A 24 -6.12 13.23 4.80
N TYR A 25 -4.86 13.28 4.39
CA TYR A 25 -3.94 12.17 4.57
C TYR A 25 -3.51 12.04 6.03
N ASN A 26 -3.81 10.90 6.62
CA ASN A 26 -3.44 10.57 8.00
C ASN A 26 -3.08 9.08 8.10
N LEU A 27 -1.86 8.77 8.55
CA LEU A 27 -1.42 7.40 8.83
C LEU A 27 -1.99 6.84 10.14
N TYR A 28 -2.41 7.73 11.05
CA TYR A 28 -2.84 7.39 12.40
C TYR A 28 -4.34 7.62 12.54
N LEU A 29 -5.11 6.71 11.94
CA LEU A 29 -6.55 6.80 11.96
C LEU A 29 -7.12 6.44 13.33
N ASN A 30 -8.17 7.15 13.71
CA ASN A 30 -9.03 6.71 14.79
C ASN A 30 -9.72 5.40 14.40
N HIS A 31 -10.14 4.64 15.42
CA HIS A 31 -10.83 3.38 15.18
C HIS A 31 -12.12 3.59 14.38
N ILE A 32 -12.26 2.87 13.28
CA ILE A 32 -13.51 2.85 12.51
C ILE A 32 -14.56 2.10 13.31
N PRO A 33 -15.78 2.66 13.49
CA PRO A 33 -16.82 2.00 14.26
C PRO A 33 -17.16 0.61 13.70
N GLN A 34 -17.39 -0.34 14.60
CA GLN A 34 -17.69 -1.71 14.22
C GLN A 34 -18.93 -1.78 13.31
N GLY A 35 -18.85 -2.57 12.24
CA GLY A 35 -19.95 -2.76 11.29
C GLY A 35 -20.07 -1.66 10.21
N LYS A 36 -19.16 -0.70 10.19
CA LYS A 36 -19.07 0.28 9.11
C LYS A 36 -18.15 -0.22 8.00
N ASP A 37 -18.55 0.02 6.75
CA ASP A 37 -17.64 -0.13 5.60
C ASP A 37 -16.55 0.93 5.68
N THR A 38 -15.31 0.50 5.52
CA THR A 38 -14.13 1.36 5.67
C THR A 38 -14.10 2.50 4.66
N ILE A 39 -14.44 2.21 3.40
CA ILE A 39 -14.36 3.21 2.33
C ILE A 39 -15.54 4.17 2.40
N ALA A 40 -16.74 3.68 2.68
CA ALA A 40 -17.90 4.53 2.90
C ALA A 40 -17.67 5.45 4.12
N TYR A 41 -17.12 4.94 5.22
CA TYR A 41 -16.79 5.76 6.38
C TYR A 41 -15.75 6.84 6.06
N PHE A 42 -14.70 6.48 5.31
CA PHE A 42 -13.69 7.43 4.84
C PHE A 42 -14.30 8.57 4.02
N LEU A 43 -15.19 8.24 3.07
CA LEU A 43 -15.78 9.22 2.17
C LEU A 43 -16.87 10.09 2.81
N GLU A 44 -17.64 9.55 3.75
CA GLU A 44 -18.88 10.18 4.23
C GLU A 44 -18.75 10.81 5.64
N THR A 45 -17.79 10.35 6.44
CA THR A 45 -17.78 10.67 7.87
C THR A 45 -16.39 10.98 8.40
N GLY A 46 -15.42 10.11 8.16
CA GLY A 46 -14.08 10.21 8.76
C GLY A 46 -13.22 11.27 8.11
N HIS A 47 -13.30 11.37 6.79
CA HIS A 47 -12.51 12.28 5.95
C HIS A 47 -10.99 12.22 6.20
N GLU A 48 -10.51 11.14 6.81
CA GLU A 48 -9.10 10.87 7.06
C GLU A 48 -8.73 9.47 6.59
N GLY A 49 -7.62 9.36 5.88
CA GLY A 49 -7.15 8.09 5.33
C GLY A 49 -5.69 8.12 4.91
N TYR A 50 -5.14 6.97 4.59
CA TYR A 50 -3.82 6.83 3.98
C TYR A 50 -3.94 6.20 2.58
N CYS A 51 -2.84 5.97 1.87
CA CYS A 51 -2.81 5.56 0.46
C CYS A 51 -3.84 4.48 0.08
N MET A 52 -4.05 3.46 0.95
CA MET A 52 -5.03 2.40 0.69
C MET A 52 -6.47 2.93 0.61
N HIS A 53 -6.85 3.90 1.44
CA HIS A 53 -8.20 4.50 1.43
C HIS A 53 -8.41 5.31 0.16
N PHE A 54 -7.45 6.18 -0.19
CA PHE A 54 -7.49 6.98 -1.40
C PHE A 54 -7.51 6.12 -2.66
N ALA A 55 -6.65 5.11 -2.75
CA ALA A 55 -6.60 4.21 -3.89
C ALA A 55 -7.86 3.36 -4.02
N SER A 56 -8.41 2.83 -2.92
CA SER A 56 -9.66 2.05 -2.94
C SER A 56 -10.85 2.90 -3.34
N ALA A 57 -11.01 4.08 -2.72
CA ALA A 57 -12.06 5.02 -3.07
C ALA A 57 -11.96 5.47 -4.53
N GLY A 58 -10.76 5.84 -4.98
CA GLY A 58 -10.51 6.25 -6.36
C GLY A 58 -10.85 5.17 -7.38
N ALA A 59 -10.46 3.92 -7.12
CA ALA A 59 -10.81 2.80 -7.99
C ALA A 59 -12.33 2.59 -8.09
N LEU A 60 -13.04 2.58 -6.95
CA LEU A 60 -14.50 2.41 -6.91
C LEU A 60 -15.24 3.55 -7.62
N ILE A 61 -14.83 4.80 -7.37
CA ILE A 61 -15.45 5.97 -8.02
C ILE A 61 -15.23 5.90 -9.53
N LEU A 62 -14.01 5.64 -10.00
CA LEU A 62 -13.71 5.53 -11.42
C LEU A 62 -14.47 4.40 -12.10
N GLN A 63 -14.58 3.24 -11.44
CA GLN A 63 -15.40 2.13 -11.94
C GLN A 63 -16.88 2.53 -12.05
N SER A 64 -17.43 3.26 -11.07
CA SER A 64 -18.81 3.76 -11.12
C SER A 64 -19.05 4.75 -12.25
N LEU A 65 -18.01 5.49 -12.64
CA LEU A 65 -18.02 6.40 -13.81
C LEU A 65 -17.76 5.70 -15.15
N GLY A 66 -17.65 4.37 -15.16
CA GLY A 66 -17.41 3.58 -16.37
C GLY A 66 -15.96 3.58 -16.86
N VAL A 67 -15.03 4.04 -16.05
CA VAL A 67 -13.59 3.95 -16.33
C VAL A 67 -13.08 2.58 -15.84
N PRO A 68 -12.49 1.75 -16.73
CA PRO A 68 -11.82 0.54 -16.28
C PRO A 68 -10.65 0.91 -15.36
N ALA A 69 -10.81 0.66 -14.08
CA ALA A 69 -9.85 1.01 -13.04
C ALA A 69 -9.64 -0.17 -12.09
N ARG A 70 -8.48 -0.24 -11.45
CA ARG A 70 -8.18 -1.23 -10.42
C ARG A 70 -7.29 -0.66 -9.32
N TYR A 71 -7.46 -1.18 -8.13
CA TYR A 71 -6.53 -0.96 -7.02
C TYR A 71 -5.21 -1.71 -7.30
N ALA A 72 -4.10 -1.07 -7.02
CA ALA A 72 -2.78 -1.67 -7.05
C ALA A 72 -2.03 -1.32 -5.76
N SER A 73 -1.17 -2.22 -5.31
CA SER A 73 -0.28 -1.98 -4.18
C SER A 73 1.09 -2.59 -4.44
N GLY A 74 2.10 -2.03 -3.83
CA GLY A 74 3.48 -2.46 -4.01
C GLY A 74 4.44 -1.54 -3.25
N TYR A 75 5.63 -1.39 -3.80
CA TYR A 75 6.67 -0.53 -3.24
C TYR A 75 7.09 0.51 -4.26
N VAL A 76 7.30 1.72 -3.81
CA VAL A 76 7.84 2.80 -4.62
C VAL A 76 9.31 2.95 -4.33
N VAL A 77 10.14 2.83 -5.36
CA VAL A 77 11.59 2.92 -5.25
C VAL A 77 12.09 4.07 -6.14
N GLU A 78 12.71 5.05 -5.52
CA GLU A 78 13.30 6.18 -6.23
C GLU A 78 14.44 5.70 -7.15
N PRO A 79 14.55 6.22 -8.37
CA PRO A 79 15.66 5.90 -9.25
C PRO A 79 17.03 6.14 -8.62
N SER A 80 17.15 7.13 -7.74
CA SER A 80 18.37 7.47 -7.01
C SER A 80 18.79 6.44 -5.95
N ALA A 81 17.86 5.56 -5.53
CA ALA A 81 18.16 4.48 -4.60
C ALA A 81 18.89 3.30 -5.26
N PHE A 82 18.85 3.22 -6.59
CA PHE A 82 19.53 2.16 -7.31
C PHE A 82 21.04 2.43 -7.41
N HIS A 83 21.84 1.52 -6.93
CA HIS A 83 23.29 1.52 -7.08
C HIS A 83 23.75 0.38 -7.99
N LYS A 84 24.85 0.61 -8.69
CA LYS A 84 25.38 -0.34 -9.67
C LYS A 84 26.14 -1.45 -8.96
N GLU A 85 25.75 -2.67 -9.25
CA GLU A 85 26.43 -3.88 -8.82
C GLU A 85 27.08 -4.64 -10.01
N LYS A 86 27.87 -5.68 -9.72
CA LYS A 86 28.57 -6.47 -10.76
C LYS A 86 27.65 -7.06 -11.82
N LYS A 87 26.38 -7.37 -11.48
CA LYS A 87 25.40 -8.03 -12.35
C LYS A 87 24.15 -7.21 -12.63
N GLY A 88 24.18 -5.88 -12.40
CA GLY A 88 23.02 -5.04 -12.64
C GLY A 88 22.91 -3.86 -11.69
N TYR A 89 21.70 -3.55 -11.27
CA TYR A 89 21.39 -2.50 -10.30
C TYR A 89 20.65 -3.12 -9.13
N GLN A 90 20.92 -2.62 -7.93
CA GLN A 90 20.29 -3.04 -6.70
C GLN A 90 19.79 -1.80 -5.94
N ALA A 91 18.67 -1.94 -5.25
CA ALA A 91 18.17 -0.96 -4.30
C ALA A 91 17.64 -1.67 -3.06
N ASP A 92 17.86 -1.08 -1.89
CA ASP A 92 17.21 -1.51 -0.67
C ASP A 92 15.81 -0.89 -0.62
N VAL A 93 14.79 -1.70 -0.36
CA VAL A 93 13.40 -1.30 -0.35
C VAL A 93 12.84 -1.46 1.06
N PRO A 94 12.88 -0.42 1.88
CA PRO A 94 12.33 -0.47 3.23
C PRO A 94 10.80 -0.47 3.23
N ASP A 95 10.20 -0.96 4.31
CA ASP A 95 8.75 -1.13 4.46
C ASP A 95 7.96 0.18 4.30
N TYR A 96 8.55 1.31 4.66
CA TYR A 96 7.91 2.63 4.49
C TYR A 96 7.77 3.06 3.02
N ASN A 97 8.37 2.33 2.07
CA ASN A 97 8.14 2.51 0.64
C ASN A 97 6.88 1.80 0.14
N ALA A 98 6.19 1.06 1.03
CA ALA A 98 4.90 0.45 0.70
C ALA A 98 3.88 1.54 0.33
N HIS A 99 3.19 1.33 -0.79
CA HIS A 99 2.24 2.30 -1.33
C HIS A 99 1.08 1.62 -2.04
N ALA A 100 -0.02 2.35 -2.19
CA ALA A 100 -1.17 1.93 -2.96
C ALA A 100 -1.61 3.06 -3.90
N TRP A 101 -1.99 2.67 -5.14
CA TRP A 101 -2.43 3.58 -6.19
C TRP A 101 -3.55 2.97 -7.01
N VAL A 102 -4.07 3.72 -7.96
CA VAL A 102 -5.02 3.23 -8.95
C VAL A 102 -4.31 3.00 -10.28
N GLU A 103 -4.71 1.98 -11.00
CA GLU A 103 -4.38 1.86 -12.41
C GLU A 103 -5.65 1.95 -13.26
N ILE A 104 -5.61 2.77 -14.31
CA ILE A 104 -6.67 2.87 -15.32
C ILE A 104 -6.23 2.22 -16.62
N TYR A 105 -7.18 1.60 -17.34
CA TYR A 105 -6.88 1.02 -18.64
C TYR A 105 -7.06 2.05 -19.76
N LEU A 106 -5.99 2.26 -20.51
CA LEU A 106 -5.99 3.09 -21.71
C LEU A 106 -5.88 2.21 -22.96
N GLU A 107 -6.71 2.49 -23.95
CA GLU A 107 -6.75 1.75 -25.21
C GLU A 107 -5.40 1.84 -25.95
N ASN A 108 -4.89 0.70 -26.42
CA ASN A 108 -3.61 0.55 -27.09
C ASN A 108 -2.35 0.89 -26.23
N ILE A 109 -2.53 1.15 -24.93
CA ILE A 109 -1.44 1.44 -23.99
C ILE A 109 -1.41 0.39 -22.89
N GLY A 110 -2.57 0.05 -22.32
CA GLY A 110 -2.70 -0.88 -21.21
C GLY A 110 -2.99 -0.17 -19.90
N TRP A 111 -2.60 -0.79 -18.79
CA TRP A 111 -2.79 -0.27 -17.44
C TRP A 111 -1.76 0.81 -17.13
N VAL A 112 -2.24 1.98 -16.74
CA VAL A 112 -1.42 3.15 -16.42
C VAL A 112 -1.69 3.57 -14.99
N PRO A 113 -0.65 3.75 -14.15
CA PRO A 113 -0.81 4.19 -12.78
C PRO A 113 -1.33 5.63 -12.70
N VAL A 114 -2.23 5.85 -11.76
CA VAL A 114 -2.75 7.16 -11.39
C VAL A 114 -2.73 7.29 -9.87
N GLU A 115 -2.07 8.33 -9.40
CA GLU A 115 -1.98 8.62 -7.98
C GLU A 115 -3.26 9.27 -7.47
N MET A 116 -3.79 8.75 -6.36
CA MET A 116 -4.98 9.28 -5.68
C MET A 116 -4.66 9.94 -4.33
N THR A 117 -3.46 9.71 -3.81
CA THR A 117 -3.03 10.23 -2.51
C THR A 117 -2.60 11.70 -2.64
N PRO A 118 -3.18 12.62 -1.86
CA PRO A 118 -2.81 14.03 -1.93
C PRO A 118 -1.34 14.24 -1.53
N GLY A 119 -0.67 15.15 -2.26
CA GLY A 119 0.74 15.45 -2.04
C GLY A 119 1.73 14.46 -2.65
N TYR A 120 1.24 13.35 -3.20
CA TYR A 120 2.03 12.44 -4.02
C TYR A 120 2.04 12.96 -5.47
N THR A 121 3.20 13.32 -5.99
CA THR A 121 3.32 13.75 -7.39
C THR A 121 3.99 12.67 -8.23
N ASN A 122 3.50 12.47 -9.45
CA ASN A 122 4.06 11.48 -10.38
C ASN A 122 5.52 11.78 -10.79
N ASP A 123 6.04 12.97 -10.49
CA ASP A 123 7.42 13.37 -10.81
C ASP A 123 8.46 12.92 -9.78
N SER A 124 7.99 12.48 -8.67
CA SER A 124 8.83 11.86 -7.66
C SER A 124 7.90 11.07 -6.77
N ALA A 125 8.15 9.79 -6.63
CA ALA A 125 7.66 8.99 -5.53
C ALA A 125 8.20 9.57 -4.21
N LYS A 126 7.97 10.85 -3.99
CA LYS A 126 8.25 11.49 -2.72
C LYS A 126 7.02 11.28 -1.88
N LEU A 127 7.11 10.29 -1.00
CA LEU A 127 6.33 10.36 0.23
C LEU A 127 6.40 11.82 0.72
N PRO A 128 5.33 12.41 1.28
CA PRO A 128 5.42 13.66 2.02
C PRO A 128 6.26 13.38 3.27
N THR A 129 7.53 13.19 3.04
CA THR A 129 8.52 12.99 4.08
C THR A 129 9.26 14.29 4.20
N THR A 130 8.63 15.25 4.90
CA THR A 130 9.51 16.14 5.65
C THR A 130 10.38 15.23 6.53
N PRO A 131 11.66 15.58 6.76
CA PRO A 131 12.52 14.83 7.69
C PRO A 131 11.81 14.53 9.01
N GLU A 132 10.97 15.46 9.51
CA GLU A 132 10.20 15.36 10.73
C GLU A 132 9.13 14.24 10.70
N LEU A 133 8.42 14.08 9.57
CA LEU A 133 7.44 12.97 9.42
C LEU A 133 8.13 11.61 9.31
N ARG A 134 9.30 11.57 8.68
CA ARG A 134 10.11 10.36 8.58
C ARG A 134 10.65 9.93 9.94
N ASP A 135 11.11 10.88 10.74
CA ASP A 135 11.64 10.62 12.07
C ASP A 135 10.52 10.24 13.06
N THR A 136 9.38 10.91 12.99
CA THR A 136 8.18 10.58 13.77
C THR A 136 7.65 9.19 13.42
N TRP A 137 7.70 8.80 12.13
CA TRP A 137 7.29 7.47 11.70
C TRP A 137 8.23 6.37 12.20
N LYS A 138 9.55 6.59 12.11
CA LYS A 138 10.57 5.67 12.65
C LYS A 138 10.40 5.47 14.15
N GLN A 139 10.28 6.57 14.90
CA GLN A 139 10.12 6.54 16.34
C GLN A 139 8.88 5.75 16.77
N ARG A 140 7.74 5.93 16.11
CA ARG A 140 6.52 5.17 16.41
C ARG A 140 6.56 3.72 15.96
N HIS A 141 7.27 3.40 14.87
CA HIS A 141 7.47 2.01 14.46
C HIS A 141 8.33 1.25 15.47
N GLU A 142 9.34 1.89 16.01
CA GLU A 142 10.15 1.33 17.10
C GLU A 142 9.31 1.14 18.36
N GLU A 143 8.52 2.12 18.78
CA GLU A 143 7.59 2.02 19.92
C GLU A 143 6.55 0.90 19.74
N HIS A 144 6.01 0.72 18.53
CA HIS A 144 5.05 -0.35 18.22
C HIS A 144 5.71 -1.73 18.10
N LYS A 145 6.97 -1.81 17.69
CA LYS A 145 7.74 -3.04 17.64
C LYS A 145 7.99 -3.57 19.05
N ASP A 146 8.42 -2.69 19.94
CA ASP A 146 8.61 -3.01 21.35
C ASP A 146 7.30 -3.42 22.04
N ALA A 147 6.18 -2.77 21.69
CA ALA A 147 4.85 -3.11 22.20
C ALA A 147 4.33 -4.46 21.65
N ALA A 148 4.63 -4.79 20.39
CA ALA A 148 4.26 -6.08 19.80
C ALA A 148 5.08 -7.24 20.38
N GLU A 149 6.35 -7.03 20.66
CA GLU A 149 7.20 -8.03 21.31
C GLU A 149 6.81 -8.27 22.78
N GLN A 150 6.19 -7.30 23.44
CA GLN A 150 5.70 -7.42 24.82
C GLN A 150 4.28 -7.99 24.91
N ASN A 151 3.58 -8.20 23.78
CA ASN A 151 2.23 -8.76 23.79
C ASN A 151 2.28 -10.31 23.91
N PRO A 152 1.72 -10.90 24.99
CA PRO A 152 1.75 -12.35 25.21
C PRO A 152 1.09 -13.18 24.10
N GLN A 153 0.15 -12.61 23.34
CA GLN A 153 -0.51 -13.28 22.21
C GLN A 153 0.39 -13.42 20.99
N THR A 154 1.27 -12.47 20.74
CA THR A 154 2.25 -12.53 19.65
C THR A 154 3.35 -13.55 19.95
N GLN A 155 3.75 -13.69 21.21
CA GLN A 155 4.75 -14.68 21.65
C GLN A 155 4.25 -16.14 21.55
N MET A 156 2.94 -16.38 21.59
CA MET A 156 2.37 -17.73 21.40
C MET A 156 2.34 -18.15 19.92
N GLN A 157 2.20 -17.23 18.99
CA GLN A 157 2.21 -17.55 17.56
C GLN A 157 3.60 -17.89 17.04
N THR A 158 4.62 -17.17 17.46
CA THR A 158 6.02 -17.44 17.05
C THR A 158 6.59 -18.74 17.61
N LYS A 159 6.05 -19.26 18.73
CA LYS A 159 6.46 -20.55 19.28
C LYS A 159 5.83 -21.76 18.56
N ASN A 160 4.72 -21.58 17.84
CA ASN A 160 4.03 -22.66 17.13
C ASN A 160 4.48 -22.82 15.67
N GLU A 161 5.31 -21.92 15.13
CA GLU A 161 5.75 -21.95 13.73
C GLU A 161 7.17 -22.50 13.52
N SER A 162 7.87 -22.93 14.57
CA SER A 162 9.15 -23.63 14.43
C SER A 162 8.90 -25.14 14.44
N PRO A 163 9.01 -25.85 13.29
CA PRO A 163 8.99 -27.31 13.29
C PRO A 163 10.23 -27.80 14.04
N SER A 164 10.05 -28.54 15.11
CA SER A 164 11.16 -29.22 15.79
C SER A 164 11.77 -30.25 14.83
N GLU A 165 13.07 -30.20 14.62
CA GLU A 165 13.87 -31.11 13.80
C GLU A 165 13.63 -32.60 14.14
N THR A 166 13.05 -32.92 15.27
CA THR A 166 12.72 -34.28 15.72
C THR A 166 11.58 -34.95 14.95
N GLN A 167 10.77 -34.23 14.16
CA GLN A 167 9.68 -34.84 13.38
C GLN A 167 10.09 -35.21 11.95
N MET A 168 11.22 -34.74 11.45
CA MET A 168 11.71 -35.12 10.11
C MET A 168 12.43 -36.48 10.08
N GLU A 169 13.01 -36.93 11.19
CA GLU A 169 13.70 -38.24 11.20
C GLU A 169 12.73 -39.43 11.27
N THR A 170 11.52 -39.27 11.76
CA THR A 170 10.56 -40.39 11.89
C THR A 170 9.83 -40.72 10.58
N GLN A 171 9.77 -39.77 9.61
CA GLN A 171 9.16 -40.07 8.32
C GLN A 171 10.09 -40.74 7.30
N GLN A 172 11.40 -40.59 7.44
CA GLN A 172 12.36 -41.23 6.55
C GLN A 172 12.63 -42.73 6.87
N GLN A 173 12.27 -43.19 8.07
CA GLN A 173 12.45 -44.60 8.45
C GLN A 173 11.26 -45.49 8.07
N THR A 174 10.11 -44.94 7.70
CA THR A 174 8.92 -45.73 7.33
C THR A 174 8.83 -46.05 5.83
N GLU A 175 9.51 -45.28 4.96
CA GLU A 175 9.53 -45.54 3.52
C GLU A 175 10.62 -46.51 3.06
N SER A 176 11.52 -46.94 3.96
CA SER A 176 12.61 -47.86 3.62
C SER A 176 12.33 -49.35 3.95
N GLN A 177 11.10 -49.69 4.39
CA GLN A 177 10.69 -51.05 4.72
C GLN A 177 9.40 -51.52 4.05
N MET A 178 9.08 -51.00 2.84
CA MET A 178 8.07 -51.61 1.95
C MET A 178 8.66 -51.91 0.58
#